data_53898e555cc8129e19a4615f4609285e
#
_entry.id   53898e555cc8129e19a4615f4609285e
#
_cell.length_a   1.000
_cell.length_b   1.000
_cell.length_c   1.000
_cell.angle_alpha   90.00
_cell.angle_beta   90.00
_cell.angle_gamma   90.00
#
_symmetry.space_group_name_H-M   'P 1'
#
loop_
_entity.id
_entity.type
_entity.pdbx_description
1 polymer ?
#
loop_
_entity_poly.entity_id
_entity_poly.type
_entity_poly.pdbx_seq_one_letter_code
_entity_poly.pdbx_strand_id
1 'polypeptide(L)'
;MSTFVNTDPTAFKGVWVFCEQREGKLMPTDFELISEGRKLADDLGVELCGLLLGDKVEGLAKELGGYGADRIIVCEHPLLKDYTTDAYTKVICDVVMEKKPEIMLIGATNIGRDLGPRCAATLHTGLTADCTHLDVDVEKYKAFLKTTSTMDVDNMKFDEGTHLKMTRPAFGGHLM
;
A
#
# COMPACT_ATOMS: atom_id res chain seq x y z
N MET A 1 -8.40 17.39 17.88
CA MET A 1 -8.22 16.36 16.82
C MET A 1 -8.87 16.92 15.58
N SER A 2 -8.12 17.22 14.52
CA SER A 2 -8.74 17.56 13.24
C SER A 2 -9.33 16.27 12.68
N THR A 3 -10.64 16.24 12.47
CA THR A 3 -11.30 15.15 11.76
C THR A 3 -10.82 15.21 10.32
N PHE A 4 -10.05 14.19 9.90
CA PHE A 4 -9.74 14.01 8.48
C PHE A 4 -11.05 13.70 7.76
N VAL A 5 -11.49 14.62 6.92
CA VAL A 5 -12.69 14.44 6.10
C VAL A 5 -12.21 14.22 4.67
N ASN A 6 -12.27 12.99 4.23
CA ASN A 6 -11.93 12.59 2.86
C ASN A 6 -13.15 12.84 1.94
N THR A 7 -13.40 14.10 1.62
CA THR A 7 -14.57 14.51 0.81
C THR A 7 -14.26 14.68 -0.68
N ASP A 8 -12.98 14.73 -1.05
CA ASP A 8 -12.56 14.91 -2.44
C ASP A 8 -11.54 13.82 -2.84
N PRO A 9 -11.98 12.70 -3.43
CA PRO A 9 -11.08 11.64 -3.87
C PRO A 9 -10.12 12.09 -4.97
N THR A 10 -10.44 13.14 -5.74
CA THR A 10 -9.57 13.64 -6.82
C THR A 10 -8.32 14.34 -6.30
N ALA A 11 -8.29 14.71 -5.02
CA ALA A 11 -7.13 15.29 -4.37
C ALA A 11 -6.02 14.27 -4.05
N PHE A 12 -6.32 12.97 -4.16
CA PHE A 12 -5.40 11.88 -3.84
C PHE A 12 -4.77 11.36 -5.10
N LYS A 13 -3.42 11.28 -5.13
CA LYS A 13 -2.66 10.79 -6.30
C LYS A 13 -1.40 10.07 -5.86
N GLY A 14 -1.02 9.08 -6.66
CA GLY A 14 0.21 8.32 -6.50
C GLY A 14 0.02 7.01 -5.75
N VAL A 15 0.88 6.07 -6.09
CA VAL A 15 0.96 4.75 -5.46
C VAL A 15 2.12 4.78 -4.47
N TRP A 16 1.85 4.42 -3.24
CA TRP A 16 2.85 4.40 -2.17
C TRP A 16 3.06 2.99 -1.64
N VAL A 17 4.28 2.72 -1.22
CA VAL A 17 4.70 1.48 -0.57
C VAL A 17 5.31 1.83 0.77
N PHE A 18 4.76 1.29 1.85
CA PHE A 18 5.46 1.30 3.13
C PHE A 18 6.61 0.32 3.07
N CYS A 19 7.84 0.84 3.17
CA CYS A 19 9.06 0.06 3.16
C CYS A 19 9.47 -0.29 4.59
N GLU A 20 9.43 -1.59 4.90
CA GLU A 20 9.74 -2.09 6.23
C GLU A 20 11.24 -2.28 6.38
N GLN A 21 11.81 -1.72 7.42
CA GLN A 21 13.20 -2.00 7.81
C GLN A 21 13.26 -2.65 9.18
N ARG A 22 14.23 -3.52 9.39
CA ARG A 22 14.55 -4.11 10.68
C ARG A 22 16.05 -4.01 10.90
N GLU A 23 16.45 -3.40 12.01
CA GLU A 23 17.86 -3.21 12.37
C GLU A 23 18.70 -2.57 11.24
N GLY A 24 18.12 -1.60 10.52
CA GLY A 24 18.79 -0.90 9.43
C GLY A 24 18.92 -1.72 8.14
N LYS A 25 18.08 -2.74 7.93
CA LYS A 25 18.05 -3.56 6.70
C LYS A 25 16.64 -3.57 6.13
N LEU A 26 16.53 -3.39 4.82
CA LEU A 26 15.28 -3.53 4.09
C LEU A 26 14.80 -4.99 4.09
N MET A 27 13.51 -5.16 4.07
CA MET A 27 12.90 -6.49 4.00
C MET A 27 12.69 -6.91 2.53
N PRO A 28 12.85 -8.20 2.19
CA PRO A 28 12.59 -8.69 0.82
C PRO A 28 11.19 -8.32 0.29
N THR A 29 10.21 -8.26 1.18
CA THR A 29 8.82 -7.85 0.86
C THR A 29 8.74 -6.45 0.27
N ASP A 30 9.66 -5.55 0.63
CA ASP A 30 9.67 -4.18 0.11
C ASP A 30 9.90 -4.15 -1.40
N PHE A 31 10.80 -4.99 -1.88
CA PHE A 31 11.15 -5.09 -3.30
C PHE A 31 9.99 -5.70 -4.11
N GLU A 32 9.29 -6.67 -3.55
CA GLU A 32 8.07 -7.24 -4.14
C GLU A 32 6.98 -6.18 -4.25
N LEU A 33 6.74 -5.42 -3.18
CA LEU A 33 5.74 -4.36 -3.15
C LEU A 33 6.11 -3.19 -4.08
N ILE A 34 7.37 -2.80 -4.17
CA ILE A 34 7.82 -1.78 -5.13
C ILE A 34 7.56 -2.26 -6.56
N SER A 35 7.85 -3.53 -6.87
CA SER A 35 7.60 -4.11 -8.20
C SER A 35 6.12 -4.15 -8.54
N GLU A 36 5.25 -4.49 -7.58
CA GLU A 36 3.80 -4.49 -7.78
C GLU A 36 3.25 -3.06 -7.86
N GLY A 37 3.70 -2.18 -6.98
CA GLY A 37 3.35 -0.76 -6.99
C GLY A 37 3.73 -0.08 -8.30
N ARG A 38 4.85 -0.47 -8.95
CA ARG A 38 5.27 0.05 -10.24
C ARG A 38 4.24 -0.24 -11.34
N LYS A 39 3.71 -1.46 -11.38
CA LYS A 39 2.66 -1.84 -12.34
C LYS A 39 1.41 -0.97 -12.16
N LEU A 40 0.96 -0.80 -10.91
CA LEU A 40 -0.21 0.02 -10.60
C LEU A 40 0.02 1.49 -10.95
N ALA A 41 1.20 2.02 -10.63
CA ALA A 41 1.57 3.41 -10.91
C ALA A 41 1.67 3.68 -12.43
N ASP A 42 2.23 2.74 -13.20
CA ASP A 42 2.32 2.84 -14.66
C ASP A 42 0.93 2.81 -15.30
N ASP A 43 0.04 1.93 -14.85
CA ASP A 43 -1.33 1.85 -15.36
C ASP A 43 -2.17 3.09 -15.01
N LEU A 44 -1.90 3.74 -13.88
CA LEU A 44 -2.54 5.01 -13.48
C LEU A 44 -1.85 6.25 -14.06
N GLY A 45 -0.63 6.12 -14.57
CA GLY A 45 0.17 7.26 -15.03
C GLY A 45 0.60 8.20 -13.89
N VAL A 46 0.91 7.65 -12.71
CA VAL A 46 1.29 8.40 -11.51
C VAL A 46 2.65 7.98 -10.96
N GLU A 47 3.20 8.75 -10.02
CA GLU A 47 4.44 8.40 -9.32
C GLU A 47 4.26 7.20 -8.38
N LEU A 48 5.32 6.37 -8.31
CA LEU A 48 5.52 5.38 -7.26
C LEU A 48 6.44 5.95 -6.18
N CYS A 49 5.95 6.01 -4.94
CA CYS A 49 6.69 6.54 -3.81
C CYS A 49 6.89 5.46 -2.73
N GLY A 50 8.13 5.25 -2.29
CA GLY A 50 8.42 4.50 -1.08
C GLY A 50 8.34 5.40 0.17
N LEU A 51 7.81 4.90 1.26
CA LEU A 51 7.81 5.54 2.56
C LEU A 51 8.64 4.70 3.54
N LEU A 52 9.77 5.24 3.98
CA LEU A 52 10.75 4.57 4.83
C LEU A 52 10.87 5.30 6.17
N LEU A 53 10.64 4.58 7.27
CA LEU A 53 10.75 5.09 8.63
C LEU A 53 11.89 4.40 9.38
N GLY A 54 12.64 5.17 10.17
CA GLY A 54 13.70 4.58 10.98
C GLY A 54 14.57 5.62 11.70
N ASP A 55 15.72 5.16 12.15
CA ASP A 55 16.81 6.01 12.66
C ASP A 55 18.05 5.75 11.81
N LYS A 56 18.56 6.79 11.14
CA LYS A 56 19.73 6.72 10.23
C LYS A 56 19.52 5.73 9.06
N VAL A 57 18.36 5.78 8.43
CA VAL A 57 17.96 4.89 7.33
C VAL A 57 18.06 5.53 5.94
N GLU A 58 18.46 6.79 5.84
CA GLU A 58 18.59 7.51 4.56
C GLU A 58 19.42 6.74 3.53
N GLY A 59 20.46 6.03 3.98
CA GLY A 59 21.30 5.21 3.12
C GLY A 59 20.55 4.09 2.37
N LEU A 60 19.44 3.60 2.94
CA LEU A 60 18.61 2.55 2.35
C LEU A 60 17.71 3.07 1.21
N ALA A 61 17.43 4.38 1.19
CA ALA A 61 16.56 4.98 0.18
C ALA A 61 17.10 4.79 -1.25
N LYS A 62 18.41 4.84 -1.41
CA LYS A 62 19.08 4.64 -2.71
C LYS A 62 18.86 3.22 -3.26
N GLU A 63 18.85 2.23 -2.39
CA GLU A 63 18.57 0.85 -2.77
C GLU A 63 17.13 0.69 -3.27
N LEU A 64 16.15 1.24 -2.55
CA LEU A 64 14.75 1.23 -2.95
C LEU A 64 14.52 1.91 -4.32
N GLY A 65 15.19 3.03 -4.59
CA GLY A 65 15.15 3.69 -5.91
C GLY A 65 15.64 2.80 -7.04
N GLY A 66 16.62 1.95 -6.80
CA GLY A 66 17.13 0.97 -7.76
C GLY A 66 16.11 -0.08 -8.21
N TYR A 67 15.07 -0.31 -7.43
CA TYR A 67 13.99 -1.27 -7.72
C TYR A 67 12.75 -0.66 -8.41
N GLY A 68 12.76 0.63 -8.71
CA GLY A 68 11.73 1.27 -9.53
C GLY A 68 10.86 2.31 -8.83
N ALA A 69 11.14 2.68 -7.60
CA ALA A 69 10.48 3.81 -6.96
C ALA A 69 10.99 5.14 -7.57
N ASP A 70 10.06 6.02 -7.93
CA ASP A 70 10.40 7.35 -8.48
C ASP A 70 10.87 8.29 -7.36
N ARG A 71 10.36 8.08 -6.15
CA ARG A 71 10.67 8.91 -4.99
C ARG A 71 10.64 8.07 -3.72
N ILE A 72 11.51 8.42 -2.77
CA ILE A 72 11.48 7.87 -1.43
C ILE A 72 11.30 9.01 -0.42
N ILE A 73 10.28 8.91 0.40
CA ILE A 73 10.10 9.77 1.57
C ILE A 73 10.75 9.06 2.75
N VAL A 74 11.73 9.70 3.36
CA VAL A 74 12.42 9.17 4.53
C VAL A 74 12.00 9.98 5.76
N CYS A 75 11.52 9.29 6.78
CA CYS A 75 11.19 9.87 8.07
C CYS A 75 12.15 9.32 9.12
N GLU A 76 13.08 10.15 9.59
CA GLU A 76 14.11 9.78 10.56
C GLU A 76 13.86 10.38 11.93
N HIS A 77 13.84 9.51 12.93
CA HIS A 77 13.83 9.93 14.33
C HIS A 77 14.30 8.77 15.22
N PRO A 78 15.03 9.01 16.34
CA PRO A 78 15.45 7.95 17.25
C PRO A 78 14.31 7.05 17.76
N LEU A 79 13.10 7.60 17.94
CA LEU A 79 11.91 6.82 18.32
C LEU A 79 11.40 5.88 17.23
N LEU A 80 11.88 6.01 16.00
CA LEU A 80 11.52 5.14 14.86
C LEU A 80 12.58 4.06 14.61
N LYS A 81 13.62 3.98 15.45
CA LYS A 81 14.66 2.97 15.33
C LYS A 81 14.07 1.56 15.33
N ASP A 82 13.25 1.30 16.34
CA ASP A 82 12.53 0.05 16.50
C ASP A 82 11.04 0.28 16.26
N TYR A 83 10.36 -0.71 15.71
CA TYR A 83 8.93 -0.61 15.43
C TYR A 83 8.14 -0.47 16.73
N THR A 84 7.31 0.56 16.78
CA THR A 84 6.22 0.69 17.75
C THR A 84 4.98 1.15 17.00
N THR A 85 3.84 0.52 17.27
CA THR A 85 2.59 0.77 16.55
C THR A 85 2.18 2.24 16.57
N ASP A 86 2.23 2.88 17.74
CA ASP A 86 1.76 4.27 17.89
C ASP A 86 2.67 5.28 17.19
N ALA A 87 3.99 5.15 17.30
CA ALA A 87 4.93 6.07 16.66
C ALA A 87 4.86 5.96 15.13
N TYR A 88 4.87 4.74 14.60
CA TYR A 88 4.78 4.50 13.16
C TYR A 88 3.44 4.96 12.60
N THR A 89 2.33 4.61 13.26
CA THR A 89 0.98 5.06 12.84
C THR A 89 0.90 6.58 12.79
N LYS A 90 1.41 7.26 13.82
CA LYS A 90 1.39 8.74 13.89
C LYS A 90 2.11 9.36 12.70
N VAL A 91 3.33 8.91 12.42
CA VAL A 91 4.15 9.47 11.34
C VAL A 91 3.53 9.16 9.98
N ILE A 92 3.12 7.91 9.74
CA ILE A 92 2.51 7.52 8.47
C ILE A 92 1.22 8.30 8.21
N CYS A 93 0.33 8.38 9.20
CA CYS A 93 -0.93 9.10 9.03
C CYS A 93 -0.71 10.61 8.79
N ASP A 94 0.24 11.24 9.48
CA ASP A 94 0.55 12.65 9.25
C ASP A 94 1.06 12.88 7.81
N VAL A 95 1.97 12.04 7.32
CA VAL A 95 2.52 12.14 5.97
C VAL A 95 1.45 11.85 4.91
N VAL A 96 0.59 10.84 5.14
CA VAL A 96 -0.54 10.53 4.25
C VAL A 96 -1.54 11.67 4.18
N MET A 97 -1.89 12.28 5.30
CA MET A 97 -2.79 13.44 5.32
C MET A 97 -2.22 14.66 4.60
N GLU A 98 -0.91 14.86 4.66
CA GLU A 98 -0.23 15.96 3.98
C GLU A 98 -0.09 15.72 2.47
N LYS A 99 0.38 14.53 2.09
CA LYS A 99 0.77 14.20 0.71
C LYS A 99 -0.32 13.53 -0.12
N LYS A 100 -1.34 12.97 0.52
CA LYS A 100 -2.54 12.40 -0.09
C LYS A 100 -2.27 11.36 -1.18
N PRO A 101 -1.61 10.22 -0.86
CA PRO A 101 -1.51 9.12 -1.81
C PRO A 101 -2.89 8.51 -2.06
N GLU A 102 -3.13 8.05 -3.28
CA GLU A 102 -4.36 7.36 -3.66
C GLU A 102 -4.37 5.91 -3.18
N ILE A 103 -3.22 5.24 -3.32
CA ILE A 103 -3.04 3.84 -2.95
C ILE A 103 -1.84 3.74 -2.01
N MET A 104 -1.96 2.95 -0.94
CA MET A 104 -0.86 2.59 -0.08
C MET A 104 -0.77 1.08 0.09
N LEU A 105 0.36 0.52 -0.31
CA LEU A 105 0.67 -0.89 -0.15
C LEU A 105 1.48 -1.10 1.13
N ILE A 106 1.09 -2.09 1.92
CA ILE A 106 1.77 -2.49 3.16
C ILE A 106 1.96 -4.01 3.10
N GLY A 107 3.16 -4.49 3.37
CA GLY A 107 3.47 -5.91 3.36
C GLY A 107 2.68 -6.69 4.42
N ALA A 108 2.26 -7.90 4.11
CA ALA A 108 1.54 -8.79 5.03
C ALA A 108 2.49 -9.46 6.04
N THR A 109 3.48 -8.73 6.52
CA THR A 109 4.39 -9.12 7.60
C THR A 109 3.71 -8.99 8.97
N ASN A 110 4.34 -9.45 10.04
CA ASN A 110 3.83 -9.25 11.40
C ASN A 110 3.64 -7.76 11.73
N ILE A 111 4.59 -6.92 11.29
CA ILE A 111 4.51 -5.45 11.47
C ILE A 111 3.36 -4.89 10.62
N GLY A 112 3.28 -5.25 9.35
CA GLY A 112 2.24 -4.72 8.47
C GLY A 112 0.82 -5.14 8.87
N ARG A 113 0.65 -6.35 9.42
CA ARG A 113 -0.64 -6.83 9.95
C ARG A 113 -1.10 -6.07 11.20
N ASP A 114 -0.18 -5.53 11.97
CA ASP A 114 -0.46 -4.65 13.12
C ASP A 114 -0.67 -3.19 12.67
N LEU A 115 0.23 -2.69 11.83
CA LEU A 115 0.29 -1.30 11.40
C LEU A 115 -0.85 -0.91 10.43
N GLY A 116 -1.12 -1.74 9.42
CA GLY A 116 -2.09 -1.45 8.38
C GLY A 116 -3.49 -1.15 8.91
N PRO A 117 -4.10 -2.02 9.73
CA PRO A 117 -5.40 -1.76 10.32
C PRO A 117 -5.44 -0.52 11.21
N ARG A 118 -4.35 -0.25 11.92
CA ARG A 118 -4.25 0.94 12.78
C ARG A 118 -4.21 2.24 11.96
N CYS A 119 -3.43 2.27 10.87
CA CYS A 119 -3.41 3.39 9.95
C CYS A 119 -4.78 3.58 9.27
N ALA A 120 -5.40 2.52 8.78
CA ALA A 120 -6.70 2.56 8.13
C ALA A 120 -7.79 3.13 9.05
N ALA A 121 -7.82 2.68 10.31
CA ALA A 121 -8.75 3.20 11.33
C ALA A 121 -8.50 4.69 11.62
N THR A 122 -7.24 5.11 11.71
CA THR A 122 -6.89 6.51 12.00
C THR A 122 -7.22 7.43 10.82
N LEU A 123 -7.05 6.96 9.58
CA LEU A 123 -7.33 7.69 8.35
C LEU A 123 -8.80 7.57 7.91
N HIS A 124 -9.61 6.78 8.61
CA HIS A 124 -11.00 6.47 8.24
C HIS A 124 -11.14 5.96 6.79
N THR A 125 -10.23 5.08 6.38
CA THR A 125 -10.21 4.47 5.05
C THR A 125 -10.38 2.96 5.10
N GLY A 126 -10.69 2.35 3.94
CA GLY A 126 -10.77 0.90 3.81
C GLY A 126 -9.39 0.24 3.83
N LEU A 127 -9.37 -1.03 4.23
CA LEU A 127 -8.21 -1.91 4.16
C LEU A 127 -8.64 -3.28 3.66
N THR A 128 -7.93 -3.83 2.68
CA THR A 128 -8.08 -5.23 2.29
C THR A 128 -6.79 -5.97 2.64
N ALA A 129 -6.90 -6.91 3.55
CA ALA A 129 -5.77 -7.73 3.98
C ALA A 129 -5.58 -8.96 3.08
N ASP A 130 -4.34 -9.44 3.03
CA ASP A 130 -3.96 -10.69 2.34
C ASP A 130 -4.33 -10.71 0.85
N CYS A 131 -4.15 -9.59 0.17
CA CYS A 131 -4.40 -9.50 -1.26
C CYS A 131 -3.45 -10.43 -2.03
N THR A 132 -4.02 -11.18 -2.97
CA THR A 132 -3.29 -12.09 -3.88
C THR A 132 -3.20 -11.55 -5.30
N HIS A 133 -4.02 -10.56 -5.62
CA HIS A 133 -4.00 -9.85 -6.90
C HIS A 133 -4.49 -8.42 -6.72
N LEU A 134 -3.81 -7.49 -7.39
CA LEU A 134 -4.12 -6.06 -7.42
C LEU A 134 -4.21 -5.61 -8.87
N ASP A 135 -5.19 -4.76 -9.18
CA ASP A 135 -5.33 -4.16 -10.50
C ASP A 135 -6.03 -2.80 -10.40
N VAL A 136 -5.76 -1.92 -11.33
CA VAL A 136 -6.46 -0.63 -11.48
C VAL A 136 -7.25 -0.56 -12.78
N ASP A 137 -6.92 -1.40 -13.75
CA ASP A 137 -7.61 -1.53 -15.03
C ASP A 137 -8.75 -2.56 -14.90
N VAL A 138 -9.98 -2.13 -15.24
CA VAL A 138 -11.18 -2.98 -15.15
C VAL A 138 -11.11 -4.17 -16.12
N GLU A 139 -10.61 -3.97 -17.33
CA GLU A 139 -10.57 -5.03 -18.33
C GLU A 139 -9.50 -6.08 -18.01
N LYS A 140 -8.32 -5.64 -17.51
CA LYS A 140 -7.30 -6.56 -16.99
C LYS A 140 -7.84 -7.37 -15.81
N TYR A 141 -8.52 -6.70 -14.87
CA TYR A 141 -9.11 -7.36 -13.73
C TYR A 141 -10.21 -8.36 -14.10
N LYS A 142 -11.09 -8.02 -15.05
CA LYS A 142 -12.07 -8.95 -15.59
C LYS A 142 -11.42 -10.17 -16.25
N ALA A 143 -10.37 -9.96 -17.05
CA ALA A 143 -9.61 -11.04 -17.67
C ALA A 143 -9.02 -11.99 -16.62
N PHE A 144 -8.43 -11.45 -15.56
CA PHE A 144 -7.94 -12.22 -14.43
C PHE A 144 -9.06 -13.03 -13.75
N LEU A 145 -10.20 -12.41 -13.44
CA LEU A 145 -11.33 -13.09 -12.80
C LEU A 145 -11.90 -14.22 -13.65
N LYS A 146 -11.96 -14.07 -14.99
CA LYS A 146 -12.41 -15.12 -15.91
C LYS A 146 -11.53 -16.39 -15.85
N THR A 147 -10.27 -16.24 -15.52
CA THR A 147 -9.32 -17.37 -15.42
C THR A 147 -9.27 -17.99 -14.03
N THR A 148 -9.66 -17.24 -12.99
CA THR A 148 -9.43 -17.65 -11.59
C THR A 148 -10.72 -17.83 -10.78
N SER A 149 -11.87 -17.44 -11.34
CA SER A 149 -13.15 -17.45 -10.64
C SER A 149 -14.25 -18.07 -11.48
N THR A 150 -15.27 -18.62 -10.82
CA THR A 150 -16.52 -19.10 -11.45
C THR A 150 -17.62 -18.02 -11.50
N MET A 151 -17.29 -16.78 -11.16
CA MET A 151 -18.24 -15.67 -11.12
C MET A 151 -18.61 -15.22 -12.53
N ASP A 152 -19.86 -14.74 -12.71
CA ASP A 152 -20.30 -14.11 -13.96
C ASP A 152 -19.72 -12.70 -14.07
N VAL A 153 -18.50 -12.64 -14.60
CA VAL A 153 -17.69 -11.41 -14.69
C VAL A 153 -18.29 -10.41 -15.68
N ASP A 154 -18.99 -10.86 -16.70
CA ASP A 154 -19.51 -9.99 -17.75
C ASP A 154 -20.66 -9.10 -17.23
N ASN A 155 -21.41 -9.56 -16.25
CA ASN A 155 -22.48 -8.81 -15.59
C ASN A 155 -22.03 -8.04 -14.34
N MET A 156 -20.75 -8.09 -13.97
CA MET A 156 -20.23 -7.34 -12.83
C MET A 156 -20.16 -5.84 -13.13
N LYS A 157 -20.73 -5.05 -12.22
CA LYS A 157 -20.59 -3.60 -12.25
C LYS A 157 -19.43 -3.20 -11.33
N PHE A 158 -18.50 -2.42 -11.86
CA PHE A 158 -17.43 -1.81 -11.08
C PHE A 158 -17.78 -0.35 -10.81
N ASP A 159 -17.46 0.09 -9.59
CA ASP A 159 -17.61 1.49 -9.25
C ASP A 159 -16.52 2.31 -9.96
N GLU A 160 -16.94 3.29 -10.76
CA GLU A 160 -16.03 4.17 -11.51
C GLU A 160 -15.18 5.06 -10.57
N GLY A 161 -15.63 5.29 -9.34
CA GLY A 161 -14.91 6.04 -8.32
C GLY A 161 -13.81 5.25 -7.60
N THR A 162 -13.73 3.93 -7.78
CA THR A 162 -12.76 3.06 -7.10
C THR A 162 -11.74 2.52 -8.10
N HIS A 163 -10.54 3.08 -8.12
CA HIS A 163 -9.50 2.65 -9.05
C HIS A 163 -8.94 1.27 -8.67
N LEU A 164 -8.58 1.04 -7.41
CA LEU A 164 -7.95 -0.21 -6.99
C LEU A 164 -8.94 -1.36 -6.84
N LYS A 165 -8.72 -2.43 -7.61
CA LYS A 165 -9.41 -3.72 -7.51
C LYS A 165 -8.50 -4.69 -6.78
N MET A 166 -9.04 -5.37 -5.76
CA MET A 166 -8.28 -6.23 -4.86
C MET A 166 -8.94 -7.59 -4.76
N THR A 167 -8.15 -8.63 -4.98
CA THR A 167 -8.58 -10.01 -4.76
C THR A 167 -7.88 -10.57 -3.53
N ARG A 168 -8.64 -11.23 -2.67
CA ARG A 168 -8.12 -11.95 -1.52
C ARG A 168 -8.80 -13.32 -1.40
N PRO A 169 -8.16 -14.32 -0.78
CA PRO A 169 -8.84 -15.57 -0.47
C PRO A 169 -10.00 -15.30 0.50
N ALA A 170 -11.19 -15.83 0.18
CA ALA A 170 -12.29 -15.94 1.13
C ALA A 170 -12.18 -17.28 1.88
N PHE A 171 -13.05 -17.52 2.87
CA PHE A 171 -13.15 -18.80 3.54
C PHE A 171 -13.35 -19.93 2.53
N GLY A 172 -12.51 -20.92 2.53
CA GLY A 172 -12.56 -22.03 1.58
C GLY A 172 -11.18 -22.50 1.15
N GLY A 173 -10.14 -22.04 1.81
CA GLY A 173 -8.85 -22.71 1.74
C GLY A 173 -9.07 -24.17 2.13
N HIS A 174 -8.61 -25.05 1.27
CA HIS A 174 -8.58 -26.50 1.39
C HIS A 174 -8.98 -27.06 2.77
N LEU A 175 -10.27 -27.31 2.97
CA LEU A 175 -10.71 -28.34 3.87
C LEU A 175 -10.35 -29.67 3.19
N MET A 176 -9.19 -30.18 3.51
CA MET A 176 -8.87 -31.59 3.30
C MET A 176 -9.38 -32.38 4.49
#